data_aad8f733ff58419c5cacfae6ce2327b3
#
_entry.id   aad8f733ff58419c5cacfae6ce2327b3
#
_cell.length_a   1.000
_cell.length_b   1.000
_cell.length_c   1.000
_cell.angle_alpha   90.00
_cell.angle_beta   90.00
_cell.angle_gamma   90.00
#
_symmetry.space_group_name_H-M   'P 1'
#
loop_
_entity.id
_entity.type
_entity.pdbx_description
1 polymer ?
#
loop_
_entity_poly.entity_id
_entity_poly.type
_entity_poly.pdbx_seq_one_letter_code
_entity_poly.pdbx_strand_id
1 'polypeptide(L)'
;TGEDTLSLHDALPIFEWDERKANANLKKHGVSFDEARTVFFDERAKLIDDPEHSDDEERFILLGLSSALRAMVVCHCYRSSGNVIRIISARKATTSESKFYP
;
A
#
# COMPACT_ATOMS: atom_id res chain seq x y z
N THR A 1 15.54 -28.15 -0.47
CA THR A 1 16.71 -27.34 -0.83
C THR A 1 16.65 -25.98 -0.19
N GLY A 2 17.72 -25.26 -0.29
CA GLY A 2 17.76 -23.91 0.22
C GLY A 2 16.78 -22.99 -0.46
N GLU A 3 16.47 -23.26 -1.70
CA GLU A 3 15.54 -22.42 -2.44
C GLU A 3 14.15 -22.48 -1.85
N ASP A 4 13.71 -23.67 -1.46
CA ASP A 4 12.40 -23.82 -0.88
C ASP A 4 12.29 -23.08 0.45
N THR A 5 13.32 -23.19 1.25
CA THR A 5 13.36 -22.49 2.53
C THR A 5 13.33 -20.99 2.32
N LEU A 6 14.11 -20.51 1.35
CA LEU A 6 14.14 -19.09 1.06
C LEU A 6 12.79 -18.58 0.62
N SER A 7 12.11 -19.33 -0.24
CA SER A 7 10.82 -18.88 -0.73
C SER A 7 9.80 -18.78 0.40
N LEU A 8 9.88 -19.59 1.42
CA LEU A 8 9.00 -19.50 2.56
C LEU A 8 9.27 -18.26 3.39
N HIS A 9 10.54 -17.94 3.59
CA HIS A 9 10.93 -16.79 4.39
C HIS A 9 10.82 -15.48 3.63
N ASP A 10 11.08 -15.55 2.34
CA ASP A 10 11.11 -14.36 1.49
C ASP A 10 9.86 -14.22 0.65
N ALA A 11 8.81 -14.93 1.02
CA ALA A 11 7.55 -14.82 0.29
C ALA A 11 7.09 -13.39 0.25
N LEU A 12 6.71 -12.95 -0.93
CA LEU A 12 6.18 -11.60 -1.09
C LEU A 12 4.81 -11.51 -0.41
N PRO A 13 4.46 -10.34 0.10
CA PRO A 13 3.12 -10.14 0.66
C PRO A 13 2.05 -10.47 -0.36
N ILE A 14 0.94 -10.98 0.12
CA ILE A 14 -0.21 -11.22 -0.72
C ILE A 14 -1.06 -9.96 -0.69
N PHE A 15 -1.40 -9.45 -1.86
CA PHE A 15 -2.23 -8.26 -1.97
C PHE A 15 -3.60 -8.64 -2.47
N GLU A 16 -4.60 -7.92 -1.99
CA GLU A 16 -5.96 -8.07 -2.48
C GLU A 16 -6.63 -6.72 -2.55
N TRP A 17 -7.67 -6.61 -3.37
CA TRP A 17 -8.49 -5.41 -3.43
C TRP A 17 -9.77 -5.70 -4.19
N ASP A 18 -10.70 -4.77 -4.08
CA ASP A 18 -11.97 -4.83 -4.80
C ASP A 18 -11.75 -4.16 -6.16
N GLU A 19 -12.04 -4.88 -7.25
CA GLU A 19 -11.80 -4.34 -8.59
C GLU A 19 -12.62 -3.09 -8.88
N ARG A 20 -13.82 -3.00 -8.33
CA ARG A 20 -14.62 -1.80 -8.52
C ARG A 20 -13.96 -0.59 -7.90
N LYS A 21 -13.40 -0.78 -6.71
CA LYS A 21 -12.68 0.29 -6.03
C LYS A 21 -11.41 0.65 -6.78
N ALA A 22 -10.74 -0.36 -7.33
CA ALA A 22 -9.53 -0.12 -8.10
C ALA A 22 -9.84 0.74 -9.33
N ASN A 23 -10.92 0.42 -10.03
CA ASN A 23 -11.31 1.17 -11.22
C ASN A 23 -11.73 2.59 -10.87
N ALA A 24 -12.49 2.75 -9.79
CA ALA A 24 -12.91 4.08 -9.35
C ALA A 24 -11.71 4.90 -8.91
N ASN A 25 -10.76 4.27 -8.24
CA ASN A 25 -9.56 4.94 -7.78
C ASN A 25 -8.72 5.45 -8.96
N LEU A 26 -8.60 4.61 -9.98
CA LEU A 26 -7.85 5.00 -11.17
C LEU A 26 -8.49 6.21 -11.85
N LYS A 27 -9.81 6.22 -11.95
CA LYS A 27 -10.52 7.36 -12.56
C LYS A 27 -10.38 8.62 -11.72
N LYS A 28 -10.46 8.48 -10.41
CA LYS A 28 -10.47 9.63 -9.52
C LYS A 28 -9.08 10.21 -9.30
N HIS A 29 -8.08 9.35 -9.14
CA HIS A 29 -6.75 9.79 -8.73
C HIS A 29 -5.66 9.54 -9.78
N GLY A 30 -5.97 8.82 -10.84
CA GLY A 30 -4.97 8.49 -11.86
C GLY A 30 -3.94 7.50 -11.37
N VAL A 31 -4.26 6.73 -10.36
CA VAL A 31 -3.34 5.77 -9.72
C VAL A 31 -3.98 4.41 -9.70
N SER A 32 -3.28 3.41 -10.24
CA SER A 32 -3.75 2.04 -10.20
C SER A 32 -3.34 1.38 -8.89
N PHE A 33 -4.09 0.36 -8.48
CA PHE A 33 -3.70 -0.41 -7.31
C PHE A 33 -2.47 -1.27 -7.59
N ASP A 34 -2.23 -1.61 -8.86
CA ASP A 34 -0.98 -2.30 -9.21
C ASP A 34 0.24 -1.43 -8.94
N GLU A 35 0.14 -0.15 -9.25
CA GLU A 35 1.23 0.77 -8.91
C GLU A 35 1.31 0.97 -7.40
N ALA A 36 0.16 1.10 -6.74
CA ALA A 36 0.13 1.29 -5.29
C ALA A 36 0.82 0.14 -4.57
N ARG A 37 0.65 -1.08 -5.07
CA ARG A 37 1.28 -2.25 -4.49
C ARG A 37 2.81 -2.10 -4.44
N THR A 38 3.39 -1.46 -5.43
CA THR A 38 4.85 -1.33 -5.50
C THR A 38 5.41 -0.43 -4.39
N VAL A 39 4.59 0.44 -3.81
CA VAL A 39 5.04 1.31 -2.72
C VAL A 39 5.47 0.47 -1.50
N PHE A 40 4.89 -0.71 -1.34
CA PHE A 40 5.21 -1.59 -0.21
C PHE A 40 6.61 -2.17 -0.30
N PHE A 41 7.28 -2.03 -1.43
CA PHE A 41 8.66 -2.50 -1.60
C PHE A 41 9.66 -1.37 -1.48
N ASP A 42 9.21 -0.15 -1.22
CA ASP A 42 10.09 0.98 -0.97
C ASP A 42 10.58 0.91 0.48
N GLU A 43 11.87 0.71 0.65
CA GLU A 43 12.46 0.54 1.98
C GLU A 43 12.36 1.79 2.83
N ARG A 44 12.14 2.93 2.23
CA ARG A 44 12.00 4.19 2.95
C ARG A 44 10.56 4.58 3.20
N ALA A 45 9.62 3.76 2.79
CA ALA A 45 8.21 4.06 2.99
C ALA A 45 7.91 4.20 4.47
N LYS A 46 7.04 5.14 4.79
CA LYS A 46 6.67 5.45 6.16
C LYS A 46 5.23 5.03 6.43
N LEU A 47 5.07 4.21 7.45
CA LEU A 47 3.74 3.70 7.83
C LEU A 47 3.20 4.52 8.99
N ILE A 48 1.97 5.00 8.83
CA ILE A 48 1.31 5.76 9.89
C ILE A 48 -0.13 5.26 10.03
N ASP A 49 -0.71 5.51 11.20
CA ASP A 49 -2.11 5.19 11.43
C ASP A 49 -3.00 6.15 10.65
N ASP A 50 -4.09 5.64 10.11
CA ASP A 50 -5.06 6.49 9.44
C ASP A 50 -5.94 7.14 10.50
N PRO A 51 -5.89 8.47 10.66
CA PRO A 51 -6.68 9.13 11.69
C PRO A 51 -8.16 9.12 11.41
N GLU A 52 -8.56 8.78 10.20
CA GLU A 52 -9.97 8.76 9.81
C GLU A 52 -10.53 7.35 9.69
N HIS A 53 -9.82 6.36 10.22
CA HIS A 53 -10.29 5.00 10.11
C HIS A 53 -11.59 4.79 10.90
N SER A 54 -12.36 3.80 10.45
CA SER A 54 -13.57 3.44 11.16
C SER A 54 -13.24 2.56 12.37
N ASP A 55 -14.17 2.50 13.32
CA ASP A 55 -13.97 1.68 14.50
C ASP A 55 -13.92 0.19 14.21
N ASP A 56 -14.49 -0.21 13.09
CA ASP A 56 -14.58 -1.63 12.74
C ASP A 56 -13.32 -2.21 12.15
N GLU A 57 -12.43 -1.35 11.65
CA GLU A 57 -11.28 -1.83 10.90
C GLU A 57 -10.13 -0.85 11.01
N GLU A 58 -9.02 -1.36 11.50
CA GLU A 58 -7.81 -0.53 11.55
C GLU A 58 -7.26 -0.33 10.16
N ARG A 59 -7.01 0.92 9.82
CA ARG A 59 -6.43 1.29 8.55
C ARG A 59 -5.12 2.00 8.76
N PHE A 60 -4.24 1.85 7.80
CA PHE A 60 -2.93 2.45 7.84
C PHE A 60 -2.67 3.18 6.55
N ILE A 61 -1.80 4.16 6.62
CA ILE A 61 -1.38 4.91 5.45
C ILE A 61 0.10 4.67 5.25
N LEU A 62 0.46 4.27 4.03
CA LEU A 62 1.86 4.09 3.67
C LEU A 62 2.25 5.21 2.71
N LEU A 63 3.24 6.00 3.12
CA LEU A 63 3.78 7.06 2.29
C LEU A 63 5.10 6.59 1.71
N GLY A 64 5.20 6.51 0.40
CA GLY A 64 6.42 6.04 -0.24
C GLY A 64 6.43 6.27 -1.73
N LEU A 65 7.49 5.83 -2.37
CA LEU A 65 7.65 5.93 -3.82
C LEU A 65 7.18 4.66 -4.49
N SER A 66 6.43 4.83 -5.58
CA SER A 66 6.04 3.69 -6.41
C SER A 66 7.16 3.33 -7.37
N SER A 67 6.96 2.24 -8.11
CA SER A 67 7.92 1.82 -9.15
C SER A 67 8.08 2.87 -10.23
N ALA A 68 7.11 3.76 -10.38
CA ALA A 68 7.19 4.87 -11.33
C ALA A 68 7.79 6.13 -10.69
N LEU A 69 8.36 5.99 -9.50
CA LEU A 69 9.01 7.07 -8.76
C LEU A 69 8.06 8.21 -8.42
N ARG A 70 6.81 7.87 -8.16
CA ARG A 70 5.83 8.85 -7.71
C ARG A 70 5.61 8.68 -6.23
N ALA A 71 5.65 9.79 -5.48
CA ALA A 71 5.33 9.75 -4.06
C ALA A 71 3.83 9.54 -3.90
N MET A 72 3.45 8.50 -3.17
CA MET A 72 2.07 8.09 -3.06
C MET A 72 1.67 7.83 -1.62
N VAL A 73 0.38 7.98 -1.37
CA VAL A 73 -0.25 7.66 -0.10
C VAL A 73 -1.20 6.50 -0.36
N VAL A 74 -0.93 5.37 0.28
CA VAL A 74 -1.71 4.15 0.08
C VAL A 74 -2.41 3.77 1.36
N CYS A 75 -3.74 3.82 1.34
CA CYS A 75 -4.56 3.40 2.47
C CYS A 75 -4.81 1.91 2.36
N HIS A 76 -4.54 1.18 3.43
CA HIS A 76 -4.65 -0.27 3.41
C HIS A 76 -4.96 -0.80 4.80
N CYS A 77 -5.31 -2.08 4.85
CA CYS A 77 -5.48 -2.80 6.11
C CYS A 77 -4.86 -4.18 5.96
N TYR A 78 -4.73 -4.87 7.08
CA TYR A 78 -4.15 -6.21 7.09
C TYR A 78 -5.23 -7.22 7.40
N ARG A 79 -5.15 -8.39 6.74
CA ARG A 79 -6.07 -9.48 6.94
C ARG A 79 -5.29 -10.76 7.16
N SER A 80 -5.96 -11.80 7.64
CA SER A 80 -5.35 -13.12 7.86
C SER A 80 -4.12 -13.01 8.75
N SER A 81 -4.27 -12.33 9.87
CA SER A 81 -3.20 -12.15 10.85
C SER A 81 -1.98 -11.47 10.25
N GLY A 82 -2.22 -10.58 9.30
CA GLY A 82 -1.14 -9.80 8.70
C GLY A 82 -0.53 -10.41 7.45
N ASN A 83 -1.02 -11.57 7.02
CA ASN A 83 -0.46 -12.21 5.84
C ASN A 83 -0.96 -11.62 4.53
N VAL A 84 -2.06 -10.88 4.57
CA VAL A 84 -2.66 -10.29 3.38
C VAL A 84 -2.78 -8.79 3.59
N ILE A 85 -2.38 -8.05 2.58
CA ILE A 85 -2.51 -6.58 2.58
C ILE A 85 -3.67 -6.24 1.65
N ARG A 86 -4.71 -5.63 2.21
CA ARG A 86 -5.84 -5.19 1.41
C ARG A 86 -5.72 -3.71 1.11
N ILE A 87 -5.56 -3.38 -0.17
CA ILE A 87 -5.45 -1.99 -0.60
C ILE A 87 -6.85 -1.40 -0.71
N ILE A 88 -7.05 -0.26 -0.08
CA ILE A 88 -8.34 0.41 -0.02
C ILE A 88 -8.39 1.61 -0.96
N SER A 89 -7.35 2.42 -0.97
CA SER A 89 -7.27 3.57 -1.86
C SER A 89 -5.82 3.99 -2.01
N ALA A 90 -5.55 4.73 -3.08
CA ALA A 90 -4.19 5.22 -3.34
C ALA A 90 -4.29 6.53 -4.12
N ARG A 91 -3.41 7.46 -3.79
CA ARG A 91 -3.36 8.73 -4.48
C ARG A 91 -1.95 9.29 -4.43
N LYS A 92 -1.68 10.28 -5.23
CA LYS A 92 -0.38 10.95 -5.15
C LYS A 92 -0.32 11.73 -3.84
N ALA A 93 0.86 11.76 -3.25
CA ALA A 93 1.09 12.55 -2.06
C ALA A 93 1.04 14.04 -2.42
N THR A 94 0.50 14.84 -1.51
CA THR A 94 0.54 16.29 -1.67
C THR A 94 1.97 16.77 -1.41
N THR A 95 2.23 18.04 -1.75
CA THR A 95 3.54 18.63 -1.47
C THR A 95 3.85 18.57 0.03
N SER A 96 2.84 18.88 0.85
CA SER A 96 3.02 18.83 2.30
C SER A 96 3.32 17.42 2.79
N GLU A 97 2.61 16.44 2.25
CA GLU A 97 2.83 15.04 2.63
C GLU A 97 4.20 14.55 2.19
N SER A 98 4.63 14.95 1.01
CA SER A 98 5.93 14.53 0.48
C SER A 98 7.08 14.94 1.38
N LYS A 99 6.92 15.99 2.17
CA LYS A 99 7.96 16.45 3.08
C LYS A 99 8.23 15.46 4.19
N PHE A 100 7.28 14.58 4.48
CA PHE A 100 7.48 13.57 5.52
C PHE A 100 8.15 12.31 4.99
N TYR A 101 8.35 12.22 3.69
CA TYR A 101 9.06 11.09 3.10
C TYR A 101 10.55 11.26 3.35
N PRO A 102 11.21 10.24 3.92
CA PRO A 102 12.63 10.35 4.27
C PRO A 102 13.58 10.49 3.09
#